data_f2968b646e5f2d95278a5aee0165e132
#
_entry.id   f2968b646e5f2d95278a5aee0165e132
#
_cell.length_a   1.000
_cell.length_b   1.000
_cell.length_c   1.000
_cell.angle_alpha   90.00
_cell.angle_beta   90.00
_cell.angle_gamma   90.00
#
_symmetry.space_group_name_H-M   'P 1'
#
loop_
_entity.id
_entity.type
_entity.pdbx_description
1 polymer ?
#
loop_
_entity_poly.entity_id
_entity_poly.type
_entity_poly.pdbx_seq_one_letter_code
_entity_poly.pdbx_strand_id
1 'polypeptide(L)'
;MGFKKMQTNFTFTDVSLFSSLEKNRAIKRMEQFNAIVDWSRIENLLMKNYPVGKSAEGNDAYPPIILMKCLLLQQWFHISSDPELETQINDRLSFKKFLGLSFDDAAPDHSTFSRFRGRLSQNTMRRINNELLTQFAAKGLAINEGVAVDARLVKSASHPLSKERLEEEKQKRKTPAGNLDKNGNILKFSRDLESDWTVKNDIPHFGLKEHAAVDTRYGFVLATEMTLASQIVKASDKSVRQERSAA
;
A
#
# COMPACT_ATOMS: atom_id res chain seq x y z
N MET A 1 3.93 12.85 22.87
CA MET A 1 4.29 12.77 21.46
C MET A 1 3.05 12.96 20.62
N GLY A 2 3.12 13.79 19.63
CA GLY A 2 2.03 14.05 18.72
C GLY A 2 2.42 13.74 17.29
N PHE A 3 1.56 14.17 16.38
CA PHE A 3 1.96 14.27 14.98
C PHE A 3 2.59 15.61 14.72
N LYS A 4 3.58 15.64 13.82
CA LYS A 4 4.16 16.90 13.32
C LYS A 4 3.03 17.81 12.88
N LYS A 5 3.01 19.03 13.43
CA LYS A 5 2.13 20.07 12.92
C LYS A 5 2.66 20.48 11.56
N MET A 6 2.03 19.99 10.51
CA MET A 6 2.32 20.45 9.17
C MET A 6 1.86 21.93 9.08
N GLN A 7 2.61 22.75 8.37
CA GLN A 7 2.21 24.13 8.17
C GLN A 7 0.89 24.13 7.37
N THR A 8 -0.20 24.45 8.05
CA THR A 8 -1.53 24.57 7.41
C THR A 8 -1.66 25.84 6.58
N ASN A 9 -0.79 26.82 6.86
CA ASN A 9 -0.76 28.09 6.15
C ASN A 9 0.45 28.13 5.23
N PHE A 10 0.22 28.04 3.94
CA PHE A 10 1.26 28.29 2.95
C PHE A 10 1.77 29.72 3.05
N THR A 11 3.08 29.88 2.94
CA THR A 11 3.71 31.18 2.86
C THR A 11 3.37 31.86 1.53
N PHE A 12 3.59 33.17 1.42
CA PHE A 12 3.45 33.86 0.14
C PHE A 12 4.33 33.27 -0.96
N THR A 13 5.52 32.79 -0.58
CA THR A 13 6.44 32.09 -1.48
C THR A 13 5.83 30.78 -1.98
N ASP A 14 5.23 29.97 -1.11
CA ASP A 14 4.56 28.73 -1.49
C ASP A 14 3.43 28.99 -2.49
N VAL A 15 2.59 29.98 -2.22
CA VAL A 15 1.47 30.36 -3.10
C VAL A 15 1.98 30.78 -4.48
N SER A 16 3.02 31.61 -4.53
CA SER A 16 3.62 32.06 -5.79
C SER A 16 4.22 30.91 -6.58
N LEU A 17 4.98 30.03 -5.91
CA LEU A 17 5.57 28.83 -6.55
C LEU A 17 4.49 27.87 -7.06
N PHE A 18 3.47 27.61 -6.26
CA PHE A 18 2.38 26.69 -6.65
C PHE A 18 1.50 27.25 -7.76
N SER A 19 1.30 28.57 -7.83
CA SER A 19 0.55 29.21 -8.93
C SER A 19 1.29 29.08 -10.26
N SER A 20 2.62 29.12 -10.27
CA SER A 20 3.42 28.93 -11.48
C SER A 20 3.22 27.55 -12.11
N LEU A 21 2.78 26.56 -11.31
CA LEU A 21 2.60 25.17 -11.72
C LEU A 21 1.20 24.85 -12.24
N GLU A 22 0.24 25.77 -12.22
CA GLU A 22 -1.17 25.53 -12.61
C GLU A 22 -1.36 25.01 -14.02
N LYS A 23 -0.43 25.30 -14.93
CA LYS A 23 -0.45 24.80 -16.32
C LYS A 23 0.01 23.35 -16.45
N ASN A 24 0.62 22.76 -15.41
CA ASN A 24 1.17 21.42 -15.48
C ASN A 24 0.04 20.36 -15.41
N ARG A 25 -0.03 19.50 -16.44
CA ARG A 25 -1.05 18.45 -16.56
C ARG A 25 -1.05 17.45 -15.41
N ALA A 26 0.14 17.10 -14.90
CA ALA A 26 0.27 16.14 -13.79
C ALA A 26 -0.31 16.72 -12.49
N ILE A 27 -0.08 18.02 -12.25
CA ILE A 27 -0.62 18.72 -11.09
C ILE A 27 -2.14 18.78 -11.16
N LYS A 28 -2.70 19.18 -12.31
CA LYS A 28 -4.16 19.20 -12.50
C LYS A 28 -4.82 17.86 -12.16
N ARG A 29 -4.22 16.74 -12.57
CA ARG A 29 -4.73 15.41 -12.22
C ARG A 29 -4.66 15.13 -10.72
N MET A 30 -3.56 15.47 -10.06
CA MET A 30 -3.42 15.29 -8.61
C MET A 30 -4.39 16.19 -7.83
N GLU A 31 -4.61 17.43 -8.28
CA GLU A 31 -5.59 18.35 -7.69
C GLU A 31 -7.03 17.86 -7.89
N GLN A 32 -7.36 17.37 -9.06
CA GLN A 32 -8.66 16.76 -9.32
C GLN A 32 -8.90 15.56 -8.39
N PHE A 33 -7.90 14.71 -8.22
CA PHE A 33 -8.00 13.59 -7.29
C PHE A 33 -8.16 14.06 -5.84
N ASN A 34 -7.40 15.06 -5.41
CA ASN A 34 -7.55 15.66 -4.08
C ASN A 34 -8.94 16.25 -3.84
N ALA A 35 -9.56 16.84 -4.88
CA ALA A 35 -10.90 17.42 -4.79
C ALA A 35 -12.01 16.36 -4.77
N ILE A 36 -11.75 15.19 -5.36
CA ILE A 36 -12.73 14.10 -5.41
C ILE A 36 -12.75 13.30 -4.11
N VAL A 37 -11.59 13.06 -3.52
CA VAL A 37 -11.45 12.21 -2.34
C VAL A 37 -11.64 13.01 -1.05
N ASP A 38 -12.55 12.57 -0.20
CA ASP A 38 -12.63 13.03 1.19
C ASP A 38 -11.56 12.34 2.04
N TRP A 39 -10.42 13.00 2.14
CA TRP A 39 -9.28 12.49 2.88
C TRP A 39 -9.52 12.39 4.37
N SER A 40 -10.46 13.15 4.94
CA SER A 40 -10.75 13.13 6.38
C SER A 40 -11.28 11.77 6.84
N ARG A 41 -12.09 11.11 6.02
CA ARG A 41 -12.59 9.76 6.29
C ARG A 41 -11.47 8.72 6.27
N ILE A 42 -10.56 8.82 5.30
CA ILE A 42 -9.40 7.94 5.19
C ILE A 42 -8.44 8.16 6.36
N GLU A 43 -8.19 9.42 6.73
CA GLU A 43 -7.37 9.77 7.88
C GLU A 43 -7.93 9.18 9.18
N ASN A 44 -9.24 9.27 9.39
CA ASN A 44 -9.91 8.67 10.53
C ASN A 44 -9.73 7.14 10.61
N LEU A 45 -9.78 6.45 9.45
CA LEU A 45 -9.48 5.01 9.38
C LEU A 45 -8.03 4.71 9.73
N LEU A 46 -7.10 5.49 9.20
CA LEU A 46 -5.67 5.36 9.51
C LEU A 46 -5.39 5.62 10.98
N MET A 47 -5.90 6.70 11.55
CA MET A 47 -5.69 7.08 12.95
C MET A 47 -6.19 6.03 13.95
N LYS A 48 -7.30 5.36 13.64
CA LYS A 48 -7.83 4.27 14.48
C LYS A 48 -6.91 3.04 14.49
N ASN A 49 -6.25 2.75 13.39
CA ASN A 49 -5.54 1.50 13.16
C ASN A 49 -4.01 1.66 13.17
N TYR A 50 -3.49 2.88 13.18
CA TYR A 50 -2.06 3.16 13.19
C TYR A 50 -1.59 3.55 14.59
N PRO A 51 -0.75 2.72 15.24
CA PRO A 51 -0.42 2.87 16.66
C PRO A 51 0.62 3.96 16.96
N VAL A 52 1.09 4.66 15.95
CA VAL A 52 2.15 5.69 16.07
C VAL A 52 1.58 7.04 16.49
N GLY A 53 2.38 7.85 17.17
CA GLY A 53 1.97 9.19 17.65
C GLY A 53 1.22 9.19 18.97
N LYS A 54 1.09 8.03 19.63
CA LYS A 54 0.37 7.87 20.91
C LYS A 54 1.29 7.82 22.13
N SER A 55 2.61 7.72 21.95
CA SER A 55 3.60 7.70 23.02
C SER A 55 3.93 9.13 23.47
N ALA A 56 4.25 9.33 24.74
CA ALA A 56 4.73 10.61 25.27
C ALA A 56 6.21 10.89 24.98
N GLU A 57 6.98 9.89 24.54
CA GLU A 57 8.42 9.97 24.32
C GLU A 57 8.78 9.87 22.83
N GLY A 58 9.86 10.56 22.43
CA GLY A 58 10.44 10.52 21.08
C GLY A 58 10.06 11.73 20.20
N ASN A 59 10.45 11.69 18.93
CA ASN A 59 10.14 12.75 17.96
C ASN A 59 8.70 12.67 17.46
N ASP A 60 8.11 13.79 17.12
CA ASP A 60 6.78 13.85 16.50
C ASP A 60 6.74 13.08 15.19
N ALA A 61 5.70 12.26 15.05
CA ALA A 61 5.51 11.42 13.88
C ALA A 61 4.88 12.21 12.72
N TYR A 62 5.14 11.81 11.49
CA TYR A 62 4.38 12.32 10.35
C TYR A 62 2.93 11.83 10.42
N PRO A 63 1.95 12.69 10.07
CA PRO A 63 0.56 12.28 9.96
C PRO A 63 0.43 11.08 9.00
N PRO A 64 -0.31 10.03 9.36
CA PRO A 64 -0.40 8.82 8.54
C PRO A 64 -1.03 9.08 7.17
N ILE A 65 -1.86 10.11 7.05
CA ILE A 65 -2.43 10.51 5.76
C ILE A 65 -1.38 11.02 4.78
N ILE A 66 -0.35 11.74 5.26
CA ILE A 66 0.75 12.20 4.41
C ILE A 66 1.55 10.99 3.92
N LEU A 67 1.87 10.05 4.82
CA LEU A 67 2.59 8.83 4.44
C LEU A 67 1.80 8.01 3.41
N MET A 68 0.48 7.91 3.57
CA MET A 68 -0.39 7.24 2.60
C MET A 68 -0.35 7.94 1.24
N LYS A 69 -0.44 9.27 1.20
CA LYS A 69 -0.31 10.04 -0.04
C LYS A 69 1.06 9.88 -0.69
N CYS A 70 2.15 9.80 0.09
CA CYS A 70 3.49 9.50 -0.44
C CYS A 70 3.53 8.14 -1.15
N LEU A 71 2.93 7.09 -0.55
CA LEU A 71 2.85 5.78 -1.20
C LEU A 71 2.00 5.80 -2.48
N LEU A 72 0.95 6.64 -2.55
CA LEU A 72 0.20 6.84 -3.78
C LEU A 72 1.07 7.48 -4.87
N LEU A 73 1.87 8.50 -4.53
CA LEU A 73 2.83 9.09 -5.47
C LEU A 73 3.84 8.04 -5.96
N GLN A 74 4.35 7.19 -5.07
CA GLN A 74 5.26 6.11 -5.43
C GLN A 74 4.66 5.20 -6.51
N GLN A 75 3.40 4.80 -6.34
CA GLN A 75 2.71 3.95 -7.30
C GLN A 75 2.38 4.67 -8.63
N TRP A 76 1.85 5.88 -8.56
CA TRP A 76 1.44 6.62 -9.76
C TRP A 76 2.60 7.02 -10.67
N PHE A 77 3.76 7.30 -10.08
CA PHE A 77 4.95 7.71 -10.82
C PHE A 77 5.97 6.58 -10.98
N HIS A 78 5.61 5.35 -10.61
CA HIS A 78 6.46 4.15 -10.72
C HIS A 78 7.85 4.34 -10.09
N ILE A 79 7.90 4.97 -8.91
CA ILE A 79 9.15 5.23 -8.20
C ILE A 79 9.65 3.93 -7.58
N SER A 80 10.84 3.52 -7.96
CA SER A 80 11.36 2.16 -7.71
C SER A 80 11.75 1.88 -6.26
N SER A 81 12.10 2.90 -5.48
CA SER A 81 12.62 2.73 -4.12
C SER A 81 12.16 3.84 -3.17
N ASP A 82 12.23 3.58 -1.86
CA ASP A 82 11.91 4.56 -0.83
C ASP A 82 12.90 5.74 -0.77
N PRO A 83 14.22 5.52 -0.91
CA PRO A 83 15.16 6.64 -1.02
C PRO A 83 14.89 7.54 -2.23
N GLU A 84 14.52 6.95 -3.35
CA GLU A 84 14.15 7.72 -4.54
C GLU A 84 12.85 8.51 -4.32
N LEU A 85 11.87 7.93 -3.62
CA LEU A 85 10.63 8.62 -3.24
C LEU A 85 10.94 9.85 -2.36
N GLU A 86 11.77 9.71 -1.35
CA GLU A 86 12.22 10.79 -0.48
C GLU A 86 12.87 11.91 -1.30
N THR A 87 13.81 11.55 -2.19
CA THR A 87 14.48 12.50 -3.08
C THR A 87 13.49 13.24 -3.96
N GLN A 88 12.58 12.53 -4.62
CA GLN A 88 11.61 13.15 -5.52
C GLN A 88 10.58 14.02 -4.81
N ILE A 89 10.21 13.72 -3.57
CA ILE A 89 9.33 14.59 -2.79
C ILE A 89 10.04 15.90 -2.42
N ASN A 90 11.32 15.83 -2.08
CA ASN A 90 12.11 17.03 -1.78
C ASN A 90 12.34 17.92 -3.02
N ASP A 91 12.54 17.31 -4.17
CA ASP A 91 12.86 17.99 -5.42
C ASP A 91 11.62 18.56 -6.15
N ARG A 92 10.47 17.85 -6.12
CA ARG A 92 9.29 18.19 -6.91
C ARG A 92 8.27 19.02 -6.14
N LEU A 93 8.13 20.29 -6.49
CA LEU A 93 7.08 21.17 -5.98
C LEU A 93 5.66 20.61 -6.16
N SER A 94 5.42 19.89 -7.26
CA SER A 94 4.14 19.24 -7.52
C SER A 94 3.78 18.19 -6.47
N PHE A 95 4.75 17.44 -5.98
CA PHE A 95 4.55 16.46 -4.94
C PHE A 95 4.29 17.13 -3.60
N LYS A 96 5.08 18.15 -3.25
CA LYS A 96 4.86 18.94 -2.03
C LYS A 96 3.45 19.55 -2.01
N LYS A 97 2.99 20.14 -3.13
CA LYS A 97 1.63 20.66 -3.26
C LYS A 97 0.56 19.59 -3.03
N PHE A 98 0.70 18.40 -3.64
CA PHE A 98 -0.24 17.30 -3.45
C PHE A 98 -0.29 16.79 -2.01
N LEU A 99 0.86 16.74 -1.35
CA LEU A 99 0.99 16.31 0.04
C LEU A 99 0.51 17.38 1.04
N GLY A 100 0.39 18.63 0.62
CA GLY A 100 0.12 19.76 1.51
C GLY A 100 1.34 20.19 2.33
N LEU A 101 2.55 19.94 1.80
CA LEU A 101 3.81 20.36 2.39
C LEU A 101 4.21 21.75 1.91
N SER A 102 4.77 22.59 2.78
CA SER A 102 5.48 23.81 2.39
C SER A 102 6.73 23.46 1.58
N PHE A 103 7.22 24.44 0.82
CA PHE A 103 8.49 24.31 0.12
C PHE A 103 9.67 23.97 1.09
N ASP A 104 9.66 24.55 2.27
CA ASP A 104 10.70 24.36 3.29
C ASP A 104 10.54 23.06 4.10
N ASP A 105 9.38 22.41 4.03
CA ASP A 105 9.15 21.15 4.72
C ASP A 105 9.99 20.02 4.10
N ALA A 106 10.72 19.29 4.92
CA ALA A 106 11.42 18.09 4.47
C ALA A 106 10.44 16.94 4.24
N ALA A 107 10.75 16.09 3.27
CA ALA A 107 10.05 14.82 3.07
C ALA A 107 10.20 13.89 4.28
N PRO A 108 9.26 12.95 4.51
CA PRO A 108 9.50 11.85 5.41
C PRO A 108 10.70 11.01 4.93
N ASP A 109 11.54 10.60 5.88
CA ASP A 109 12.68 9.73 5.63
C ASP A 109 12.25 8.36 5.05
N HIS A 110 13.07 7.80 4.16
CA HIS A 110 12.79 6.52 3.50
C HIS A 110 12.50 5.37 4.46
N SER A 111 13.17 5.32 5.62
CA SER A 111 12.89 4.30 6.64
C SER A 111 11.49 4.44 7.27
N THR A 112 10.94 5.66 7.24
CA THR A 112 9.58 5.94 7.71
C THR A 112 8.54 5.30 6.78
N PHE A 113 8.75 5.30 5.46
CA PHE A 113 7.85 4.63 4.51
C PHE A 113 7.81 3.13 4.72
N SER A 114 8.98 2.49 4.87
CA SER A 114 9.09 1.07 5.14
C SER A 114 8.38 0.68 6.46
N ARG A 115 8.63 1.45 7.54
CA ARG A 115 7.96 1.24 8.83
C ARG A 115 6.45 1.45 8.75
N PHE A 116 5.99 2.44 7.99
CA PHE A 116 4.57 2.70 7.79
C PHE A 116 3.88 1.51 7.10
N ARG A 117 4.43 1.01 5.99
CA ARG A 117 3.90 -0.18 5.30
C ARG A 117 3.84 -1.41 6.21
N GLY A 118 4.90 -1.67 6.97
CA GLY A 118 4.95 -2.82 7.89
C GLY A 118 3.94 -2.75 9.05
N ARG A 119 3.41 -1.57 9.35
CA ARG A 119 2.41 -1.35 10.42
C ARG A 119 0.97 -1.32 9.90
N LEU A 120 0.77 -1.16 8.60
CA LEU A 120 -0.56 -1.22 8.00
C LEU A 120 -1.01 -2.67 7.87
N SER A 121 -2.12 -3.01 8.53
CA SER A 121 -2.72 -4.32 8.35
C SER A 121 -3.45 -4.41 7.01
N GLN A 122 -3.53 -5.62 6.46
CA GLN A 122 -4.31 -5.89 5.24
C GLN A 122 -5.78 -5.47 5.39
N ASN A 123 -6.36 -5.66 6.59
CA ASN A 123 -7.73 -5.23 6.88
C ASN A 123 -7.89 -3.71 6.82
N THR A 124 -6.90 -2.94 7.31
CA THR A 124 -6.90 -1.48 7.20
C THR A 124 -6.86 -1.04 5.74
N MET A 125 -6.01 -1.66 4.92
CA MET A 125 -5.94 -1.37 3.49
C MET A 125 -7.25 -1.70 2.76
N ARG A 126 -7.88 -2.83 3.08
CA ARG A 126 -9.20 -3.20 2.54
C ARG A 126 -10.27 -2.16 2.90
N ARG A 127 -10.32 -1.70 4.16
CA ARG A 127 -11.26 -0.65 4.58
C ARG A 127 -11.04 0.68 3.85
N ILE A 128 -9.79 1.07 3.63
CA ILE A 128 -9.46 2.29 2.87
C ILE A 128 -9.92 2.13 1.42
N ASN A 129 -9.69 0.99 0.80
CA ASN A 129 -10.15 0.71 -0.56
C ASN A 129 -11.69 0.79 -0.67
N ASN A 130 -12.40 0.15 0.26
CA ASN A 130 -13.87 0.18 0.29
C ASN A 130 -14.41 1.61 0.50
N GLU A 131 -13.76 2.41 1.36
CA GLU A 131 -14.14 3.82 1.55
C GLU A 131 -13.96 4.62 0.26
N LEU A 132 -12.84 4.43 -0.45
CA LEU A 132 -12.61 5.08 -1.76
C LEU A 132 -13.68 4.68 -2.78
N LEU A 133 -13.99 3.39 -2.88
CA LEU A 133 -15.04 2.90 -3.80
C LEU A 133 -16.42 3.49 -3.45
N THR A 134 -16.74 3.60 -2.15
CA THR A 134 -17.97 4.23 -1.67
C THR A 134 -18.04 5.72 -2.07
N GLN A 135 -16.94 6.45 -1.91
CA GLN A 135 -16.88 7.86 -2.31
C GLN A 135 -17.02 8.03 -3.82
N PHE A 136 -16.43 7.16 -4.62
CA PHE A 136 -16.57 7.18 -6.07
C PHE A 136 -17.99 6.84 -6.52
N ALA A 137 -18.60 5.83 -5.89
CA ALA A 137 -20.00 5.49 -6.16
C ALA A 137 -20.96 6.66 -5.84
N ALA A 138 -20.74 7.35 -4.72
CA ALA A 138 -21.52 8.53 -4.34
C ALA A 138 -21.40 9.68 -5.35
N LYS A 139 -20.33 9.70 -6.15
CA LYS A 139 -20.12 10.69 -7.23
C LYS A 139 -20.60 10.21 -8.61
N GLY A 140 -21.38 9.13 -8.65
CA GLY A 140 -21.95 8.59 -9.89
C GLY A 140 -21.01 7.70 -10.71
N LEU A 141 -19.82 7.35 -10.16
CA LEU A 141 -18.93 6.36 -10.76
C LEU A 141 -19.39 4.96 -10.34
N ALA A 142 -20.62 4.59 -10.70
CA ALA A 142 -21.19 3.30 -10.32
C ALA A 142 -20.43 2.14 -10.97
N ILE A 143 -19.91 1.28 -10.14
CA ILE A 143 -19.04 0.15 -10.49
C ILE A 143 -19.88 -1.12 -10.45
N ASN A 144 -20.79 -1.34 -11.39
CA ASN A 144 -21.74 -2.46 -11.30
C ASN A 144 -21.97 -3.24 -12.60
N GLU A 145 -21.29 -2.93 -13.70
CA GLU A 145 -21.64 -3.51 -15.01
C GLU A 145 -20.79 -4.72 -15.44
N GLY A 146 -19.76 -5.07 -14.69
CA GLY A 146 -18.95 -6.26 -14.98
C GLY A 146 -17.72 -6.36 -14.10
N VAL A 147 -17.38 -7.56 -13.69
CA VAL A 147 -16.19 -7.84 -12.88
C VAL A 147 -15.31 -8.83 -13.63
N ALA A 148 -14.11 -8.43 -13.96
CA ALA A 148 -13.07 -9.33 -14.45
C ALA A 148 -12.22 -9.79 -13.26
N VAL A 149 -11.94 -11.08 -13.19
CA VAL A 149 -11.01 -11.64 -12.21
C VAL A 149 -9.80 -12.16 -12.96
N ASP A 150 -8.63 -11.63 -12.62
CA ASP A 150 -7.36 -12.07 -13.19
C ASP A 150 -6.38 -12.47 -12.09
N ALA A 151 -5.42 -13.29 -12.45
CA ALA A 151 -4.39 -13.78 -11.54
C ALA A 151 -3.00 -13.55 -12.13
N ARG A 152 -2.18 -12.79 -11.41
CA ARG A 152 -0.77 -12.59 -11.78
C ARG A 152 0.17 -13.27 -10.80
N LEU A 153 1.33 -13.71 -11.29
CA LEU A 153 2.40 -14.24 -10.46
C LEU A 153 3.23 -13.09 -9.91
N VAL A 154 3.41 -13.09 -8.59
CA VAL A 154 4.29 -12.18 -7.86
C VAL A 154 5.51 -12.97 -7.43
N LYS A 155 6.67 -12.68 -8.06
CA LYS A 155 7.92 -13.36 -7.73
C LYS A 155 8.38 -13.00 -6.33
N SER A 156 8.82 -14.01 -5.58
CA SER A 156 9.50 -13.78 -4.30
C SER A 156 10.85 -13.09 -4.54
N ALA A 157 11.15 -12.10 -3.69
CA ALA A 157 12.47 -11.45 -3.67
C ALA A 157 13.56 -12.33 -3.04
N SER A 158 13.16 -13.39 -2.34
CA SER A 158 14.08 -14.34 -1.71
C SER A 158 14.59 -15.38 -2.69
N HIS A 159 15.82 -15.85 -2.50
CA HIS A 159 16.32 -17.02 -3.23
C HIS A 159 15.44 -18.24 -2.96
N PRO A 160 14.93 -18.90 -4.00
CA PRO A 160 14.06 -20.06 -3.84
C PRO A 160 14.81 -21.25 -3.20
N LEU A 161 14.12 -21.96 -2.33
CA LEU A 161 14.56 -23.27 -1.81
C LEU A 161 14.06 -24.36 -2.76
N SER A 162 14.75 -25.52 -2.78
CA SER A 162 14.17 -26.74 -3.39
C SER A 162 12.85 -27.08 -2.69
N LYS A 163 11.96 -27.78 -3.37
CA LYS A 163 10.63 -28.16 -2.81
C LYS A 163 10.78 -28.91 -1.50
N GLU A 164 11.72 -29.85 -1.43
CA GLU A 164 11.95 -30.68 -0.25
C GLU A 164 12.41 -29.81 0.95
N ARG A 165 13.40 -28.93 0.73
CA ARG A 165 13.89 -28.03 1.77
C ARG A 165 12.84 -27.02 2.22
N LEU A 166 12.00 -26.57 1.30
CA LEU A 166 10.90 -25.65 1.61
C LEU A 166 9.88 -26.31 2.55
N GLU A 167 9.52 -27.55 2.29
CA GLU A 167 8.60 -28.32 3.13
C GLU A 167 9.21 -28.63 4.50
N GLU A 168 10.50 -29.01 4.56
CA GLU A 168 11.21 -29.21 5.83
C GLU A 168 11.22 -27.94 6.69
N GLU A 169 11.51 -26.79 6.10
CA GLU A 169 11.52 -25.50 6.81
C GLU A 169 10.10 -25.09 7.24
N LYS A 170 9.09 -25.32 6.42
CA LYS A 170 7.67 -25.11 6.80
C LYS A 170 7.25 -26.00 7.97
N GLN A 171 7.70 -27.26 8.00
CA GLN A 171 7.38 -28.17 9.09
C GLN A 171 8.11 -27.79 10.38
N LYS A 172 9.39 -27.42 10.33
CA LYS A 172 10.13 -26.94 11.49
C LYS A 172 9.45 -25.73 12.15
N ARG A 173 8.87 -24.81 11.36
CA ARG A 173 8.14 -23.63 11.89
C ARG A 173 6.82 -23.97 12.58
N LYS A 174 6.21 -25.10 12.31
CA LYS A 174 4.97 -25.52 12.99
C LYS A 174 5.20 -25.86 14.45
N THR A 175 6.44 -26.15 14.84
CA THR A 175 6.80 -26.41 16.23
C THR A 175 7.28 -25.14 16.92
N PRO A 176 6.78 -24.78 18.13
CA PRO A 176 7.22 -23.59 18.85
C PRO A 176 8.74 -23.49 19.02
N ALA A 177 9.40 -24.65 19.25
CA ALA A 177 10.86 -24.74 19.39
C ALA A 177 11.62 -24.42 18.09
N GLY A 178 11.02 -24.63 16.91
CA GLY A 178 11.66 -24.36 15.62
C GLY A 178 11.73 -22.86 15.25
N ASN A 179 11.08 -22.00 16.04
CA ASN A 179 11.08 -20.56 15.82
C ASN A 179 12.06 -19.81 16.76
N LEU A 180 12.79 -20.53 17.60
CA LEU A 180 13.71 -19.93 18.56
C LEU A 180 15.17 -20.30 18.22
N ASP A 181 16.08 -19.36 18.43
CA ASP A 181 17.51 -19.61 18.39
C ASP A 181 17.96 -20.33 19.68
N LYS A 182 19.27 -20.68 19.76
CA LYS A 182 19.85 -21.33 20.92
C LYS A 182 19.74 -20.50 22.21
N ASN A 183 19.46 -19.21 22.10
CA ASN A 183 19.34 -18.25 23.20
C ASN A 183 17.87 -17.92 23.53
N GLY A 184 16.92 -18.58 22.89
CA GLY A 184 15.49 -18.33 23.11
C GLY A 184 14.91 -17.11 22.37
N ASN A 185 15.68 -16.49 21.46
CA ASN A 185 15.18 -15.38 20.65
C ASN A 185 14.45 -15.89 19.42
N ILE A 186 13.44 -15.13 18.96
CA ILE A 186 12.72 -15.46 17.73
C ILE A 186 13.68 -15.38 16.54
N LEU A 187 13.81 -16.47 15.81
CA LEU A 187 14.61 -16.54 14.60
C LEU A 187 14.06 -15.57 13.53
N LYS A 188 14.90 -14.63 13.10
CA LYS A 188 14.60 -13.80 11.92
C LYS A 188 14.93 -14.62 10.67
N PHE A 189 13.91 -15.13 10.01
CA PHE A 189 14.09 -15.83 8.76
C PHE A 189 14.22 -14.83 7.62
N SER A 190 15.35 -14.86 6.93
CA SER A 190 15.57 -14.08 5.70
C SER A 190 14.93 -14.72 4.46
N ARG A 191 14.26 -15.87 4.61
CA ARG A 191 13.71 -16.67 3.51
C ARG A 191 12.20 -16.60 3.52
N ASP A 192 11.64 -16.50 2.31
CA ASP A 192 10.20 -16.49 2.08
C ASP A 192 9.68 -17.94 2.10
N LEU A 193 9.00 -18.30 3.19
CA LEU A 193 8.34 -19.60 3.35
C LEU A 193 6.84 -19.55 3.02
N GLU A 194 6.31 -18.37 2.73
CA GLU A 194 4.92 -18.20 2.30
C GLU A 194 4.77 -18.36 0.79
N SER A 195 5.87 -18.37 0.04
CA SER A 195 5.88 -18.62 -1.39
C SER A 195 5.94 -20.10 -1.74
N ASP A 196 5.55 -20.42 -2.97
CA ASP A 196 5.58 -21.78 -3.51
C ASP A 196 5.96 -21.78 -4.99
N TRP A 197 6.29 -23.00 -5.50
CA TRP A 197 6.64 -23.22 -6.89
C TRP A 197 5.41 -23.45 -7.76
N THR A 198 5.40 -22.83 -8.93
CA THR A 198 4.45 -23.11 -10.00
C THR A 198 5.15 -23.08 -11.36
N VAL A 199 4.53 -23.69 -12.37
CA VAL A 199 5.02 -23.65 -13.74
C VAL A 199 3.99 -22.91 -14.60
N LYS A 200 4.44 -21.93 -15.38
CA LYS A 200 3.63 -21.22 -16.37
C LYS A 200 4.42 -21.12 -17.67
N ASN A 201 3.85 -21.61 -18.77
CA ASN A 201 4.50 -21.67 -20.10
C ASN A 201 5.89 -22.37 -20.04
N ASP A 202 5.95 -23.51 -19.35
CA ASP A 202 7.15 -24.33 -19.13
C ASP A 202 8.27 -23.64 -18.35
N ILE A 203 8.01 -22.45 -17.79
CA ILE A 203 8.96 -21.71 -16.96
C ILE A 203 8.57 -21.86 -15.48
N PRO A 204 9.49 -22.35 -14.62
CA PRO A 204 9.25 -22.42 -13.20
C PRO A 204 9.30 -21.03 -12.57
N HIS A 205 8.32 -20.76 -11.70
CA HIS A 205 8.22 -19.52 -10.93
C HIS A 205 8.11 -19.84 -9.44
N PHE A 206 8.83 -19.11 -8.61
CA PHE A 206 8.73 -19.16 -7.16
C PHE A 206 8.14 -17.86 -6.64
N GLY A 207 7.06 -17.92 -5.87
CA GLY A 207 6.39 -16.72 -5.36
C GLY A 207 4.96 -16.99 -4.90
N LEU A 208 4.16 -15.94 -5.01
CA LEU A 208 2.74 -15.91 -4.69
C LEU A 208 1.92 -15.65 -5.96
N LYS A 209 0.64 -15.89 -5.89
CA LYS A 209 -0.32 -15.51 -6.92
C LYS A 209 -1.27 -14.46 -6.35
N GLU A 210 -1.31 -13.31 -6.97
CA GLU A 210 -2.27 -12.27 -6.67
C GLU A 210 -3.50 -12.43 -7.58
N HIS A 211 -4.65 -12.56 -6.97
CA HIS A 211 -5.95 -12.53 -7.66
C HIS A 211 -6.54 -11.14 -7.45
N ALA A 212 -6.90 -10.48 -8.54
CA ALA A 212 -7.53 -9.17 -8.50
C ALA A 212 -8.89 -9.23 -9.19
N ALA A 213 -9.92 -8.79 -8.50
CA ALA A 213 -11.22 -8.50 -9.08
C ALA A 213 -11.26 -7.03 -9.49
N VAL A 214 -11.51 -6.77 -10.77
CA VAL A 214 -11.42 -5.42 -11.35
C VAL A 214 -12.73 -5.10 -12.06
N ASP A 215 -13.24 -3.90 -11.85
CA ASP A 215 -14.36 -3.38 -12.64
C ASP A 215 -13.94 -3.20 -14.11
N THR A 216 -14.76 -3.75 -15.03
CA THR A 216 -14.44 -3.74 -16.45
C THR A 216 -14.62 -2.39 -17.13
N ARG A 217 -15.39 -1.47 -16.54
CA ARG A 217 -15.69 -0.17 -17.11
C ARG A 217 -14.63 0.87 -16.77
N TYR A 218 -14.22 0.94 -15.51
CA TYR A 218 -13.32 2.00 -15.02
C TYR A 218 -11.96 1.45 -14.57
N GLY A 219 -11.80 0.13 -14.47
CA GLY A 219 -10.56 -0.50 -14.04
C GLY A 219 -10.29 -0.38 -12.53
N PHE A 220 -11.31 -0.12 -11.71
CA PHE A 220 -11.13 -0.08 -10.26
C PHE A 220 -10.92 -1.47 -9.70
N VAL A 221 -9.96 -1.59 -8.78
CA VAL A 221 -9.73 -2.83 -8.06
C VAL A 221 -10.77 -2.96 -6.95
N LEU A 222 -11.66 -3.94 -7.09
CA LEU A 222 -12.73 -4.21 -6.13
C LEU A 222 -12.24 -5.03 -4.95
N ALA A 223 -11.46 -6.07 -5.23
CA ALA A 223 -10.88 -6.94 -4.22
C ALA A 223 -9.56 -7.52 -4.70
N THR A 224 -8.67 -7.83 -3.75
CA THR A 224 -7.42 -8.56 -4.03
C THR A 224 -7.25 -9.66 -3.01
N GLU A 225 -6.73 -10.80 -3.46
CA GLU A 225 -6.38 -11.93 -2.61
C GLU A 225 -5.02 -12.50 -3.02
N MET A 226 -4.17 -12.79 -2.02
CA MET A 226 -2.88 -13.43 -2.24
C MET A 226 -2.96 -14.89 -1.85
N THR A 227 -2.55 -15.76 -2.76
CA THR A 227 -2.49 -17.21 -2.51
C THR A 227 -1.11 -17.76 -2.86
N LEU A 228 -0.84 -19.00 -2.49
CA LEU A 228 0.35 -19.71 -2.96
C LEU A 228 0.33 -19.79 -4.49
N ALA A 229 1.49 -19.69 -5.14
CA ALA A 229 1.56 -19.72 -6.61
C ALA A 229 1.02 -21.01 -7.21
N SER A 230 1.09 -22.13 -6.48
CA SER A 230 0.53 -23.43 -6.87
C SER A 230 -1.00 -23.53 -6.77
N GLN A 231 -1.65 -22.67 -5.99
CA GLN A 231 -3.09 -22.73 -5.77
C GLN A 231 -3.87 -22.21 -6.99
N ILE A 232 -4.93 -22.93 -7.34
CA ILE A 232 -5.91 -22.49 -8.34
C ILE A 232 -7.16 -22.06 -7.58
N VAL A 233 -7.42 -20.77 -7.53
CA VAL A 233 -8.69 -20.25 -7.00
C VAL A 233 -9.74 -20.42 -8.08
N LYS A 234 -10.76 -21.23 -7.80
CA LYS A 234 -11.93 -21.31 -8.66
C LYS A 234 -12.80 -20.10 -8.41
N ALA A 235 -13.33 -19.48 -9.46
CA ALA A 235 -14.23 -18.32 -9.40
C ALA A 235 -15.50 -18.55 -8.54
N SER A 236 -15.68 -19.74 -7.98
CA SER A 236 -16.75 -20.15 -7.09
C SER A 236 -16.43 -20.04 -5.59
N ASP A 237 -15.20 -19.66 -5.21
CA ASP A 237 -14.84 -19.58 -3.79
C ASP A 237 -15.55 -18.43 -3.08
N LYS A 238 -16.07 -18.76 -1.91
CA LYS A 238 -17.04 -17.95 -1.14
C LYS A 238 -16.57 -16.54 -0.75
N SER A 239 -15.26 -16.27 -0.74
CA SER A 239 -14.70 -14.95 -0.42
C SER A 239 -15.08 -13.88 -1.45
N VAL A 240 -15.13 -14.23 -2.72
CA VAL A 240 -15.57 -13.33 -3.81
C VAL A 240 -17.10 -13.13 -3.82
N ARG A 241 -17.86 -14.09 -3.25
CA ARG A 241 -19.32 -14.03 -3.18
C ARG A 241 -19.87 -13.23 -1.99
N GLN A 242 -19.17 -13.19 -0.86
CA GLN A 242 -19.68 -12.48 0.33
C GLN A 242 -19.72 -10.95 0.17
N GLU A 243 -18.93 -10.38 -0.72
CA GLU A 243 -18.99 -8.94 -1.01
C GLU A 243 -20.11 -8.56 -1.99
N ARG A 244 -20.70 -9.55 -2.71
CA ARG A 244 -21.86 -9.30 -3.60
C ARG A 244 -23.20 -9.13 -2.88
N SER A 245 -23.33 -9.54 -1.62
CA SER A 245 -24.58 -9.46 -0.87
C SER A 245 -24.61 -8.34 0.16
N ALA A 246 -23.58 -7.52 0.24
CA ALA A 246 -23.48 -6.38 1.16
C ALA A 246 -23.39 -5.02 0.44
N ALA A 247 -23.66 -4.99 -0.88
CA ALA A 247 -23.74 -3.77 -1.68
C ALA A 247 -25.19 -3.44 -2.06
#